data_27608039c05917913fce7b029abadf9a
#
_entry.id   27608039c05917913fce7b029abadf9a
#
_cell.length_a   1.000
_cell.length_b   1.000
_cell.length_c   1.000
_cell.angle_alpha   90.00
_cell.angle_beta   90.00
_cell.angle_gamma   90.00
#
_symmetry.space_group_name_H-M   'P 1'
#
loop_
_entity.id
_entity.type
_entity.pdbx_description
1 polymer ?
#
loop_
_entity_poly.entity_id
_entity_poly.type
_entity_poly.pdbx_seq_one_letter_code
_entity_poly.pdbx_strand_id
1 'polypeptide(L)'
;MLSAEGRIQFMARSRPVLPGHGKGECPMGEAEETKYPGLLVAGLPPDFRSMLSNFAPFEPDNLLTLAVDDVRAMVPGADVGVGLTVPGRPLRFATVEHAFHCIKMLVAAKNPVVALYFEWDGGHPVGRCVDGVMVKKAGGKGGLLALTPEQRTVWDLHRHAVLQGLTSIKFSEAHPKFRDLLAATGSMRLVHAVRFVSEEWSWLYPIRATAQGCPVVAMAE
;
A
#
# COMPACT_ATOMS: atom_id res chain seq x y z
N MET A 1 22.14 -8.48 12.05
CA MET A 1 22.61 -7.27 11.37
C MET A 1 22.19 -7.38 9.91
N LEU A 2 21.22 -6.58 9.47
CA LEU A 2 20.89 -6.46 8.05
C LEU A 2 22.05 -5.65 7.44
N SER A 3 22.84 -6.29 6.59
CA SER A 3 23.90 -5.59 5.88
C SER A 3 23.24 -4.58 4.93
N ALA A 4 23.79 -3.38 4.86
CA ALA A 4 23.28 -2.24 4.09
C ALA A 4 23.43 -2.40 2.56
N GLU A 5 23.25 -3.61 2.03
CA GLU A 5 23.83 -4.01 0.77
C GLU A 5 22.93 -3.90 -0.46
N GLY A 6 21.80 -3.26 -0.39
CA GLY A 6 21.01 -3.05 -1.58
C GLY A 6 19.64 -2.48 -1.32
N ARG A 7 19.07 -1.87 -2.36
CA ARG A 7 17.72 -1.33 -2.29
C ARG A 7 16.92 -1.70 -3.52
N ILE A 8 15.66 -2.00 -3.31
CA ILE A 8 14.65 -2.05 -4.36
C ILE A 8 13.88 -0.74 -4.32
N GLN A 9 14.01 0.03 -5.38
CA GLN A 9 13.22 1.23 -5.54
C GLN A 9 12.00 0.92 -6.39
N PHE A 10 10.82 1.29 -5.92
CA PHE A 10 9.56 1.05 -6.60
C PHE A 10 8.66 2.28 -6.55
N MET A 11 7.77 2.38 -7.51
CA MET A 11 6.78 3.46 -7.60
C MET A 11 5.50 2.92 -8.26
N ALA A 12 4.46 3.73 -8.22
CA ALA A 12 3.15 3.38 -8.77
C ALA A 12 3.14 2.98 -10.25
N ARG A 13 4.07 3.51 -11.03
CA ARG A 13 4.20 3.25 -12.47
C ARG A 13 5.57 2.70 -12.81
N SER A 14 6.04 1.79 -11.99
CA SER A 14 7.25 1.03 -12.32
C SER A 14 7.07 0.25 -13.62
N ARG A 15 8.03 0.35 -14.54
CA ARG A 15 8.01 -0.42 -15.78
C ARG A 15 8.30 -1.89 -15.51
N PRO A 16 7.70 -2.81 -16.24
CA PRO A 16 8.01 -4.22 -16.10
C PRO A 16 9.42 -4.50 -16.63
N VAL A 17 10.36 -4.71 -15.71
CA VAL A 17 11.74 -5.09 -16.03
C VAL A 17 12.16 -6.21 -15.07
N LEU A 18 12.70 -7.29 -15.63
CA LEU A 18 13.21 -8.39 -14.82
C LEU A 18 14.29 -7.92 -13.85
N PRO A 19 14.37 -8.49 -12.64
CA PRO A 19 15.48 -8.23 -11.74
C PRO A 19 16.83 -8.44 -12.42
N GLY A 20 17.77 -7.53 -12.21
CA GLY A 20 19.08 -7.64 -12.83
C GLY A 20 19.17 -7.21 -14.29
N HIS A 21 18.09 -6.80 -14.92
CA HIS A 21 18.07 -6.33 -16.30
C HIS A 21 17.64 -4.86 -16.39
N GLY A 22 18.30 -4.14 -17.26
CA GLY A 22 17.97 -2.75 -17.57
C GLY A 22 18.40 -1.74 -16.51
N LYS A 23 18.12 -0.48 -16.81
CA LYS A 23 18.25 0.61 -15.83
C LYS A 23 17.05 0.57 -14.93
N GLY A 24 17.28 0.63 -13.62
CA GLY A 24 16.20 0.81 -12.67
C GLY A 24 15.36 2.01 -13.06
N GLU A 25 14.08 1.95 -12.78
CA GLU A 25 13.11 3.00 -13.12
C GLU A 25 13.25 4.25 -12.30
N CYS A 26 14.20 4.26 -11.44
CA CYS A 26 14.59 5.47 -10.79
C CYS A 26 15.28 6.37 -11.81
N PRO A 27 14.82 7.64 -11.99
CA PRO A 27 15.55 8.61 -12.79
C PRO A 27 16.97 8.86 -12.26
N MET A 28 17.34 8.26 -11.15
CA MET A 28 18.56 8.51 -10.39
C MET A 28 19.58 7.34 -10.38
N GLY A 29 19.41 6.27 -11.15
CA GLY A 29 20.46 5.25 -11.16
C GLY A 29 20.10 3.89 -11.78
N GLU A 30 21.10 3.03 -11.87
CA GLU A 30 20.95 1.63 -12.26
C GLU A 30 20.15 0.87 -11.22
N ALA A 31 19.39 -0.14 -11.68
CA ALA A 31 18.72 -1.08 -10.79
C ALA A 31 19.77 -1.74 -9.90
N GLU A 32 19.75 -1.45 -8.60
CA GLU A 32 20.73 -2.01 -7.67
C GLU A 32 20.62 -3.54 -7.57
N GLU A 33 19.48 -4.10 -7.91
CA GLU A 33 19.27 -5.54 -7.99
C GLU A 33 20.13 -6.24 -9.05
N THR A 34 20.74 -5.51 -10.01
CA THR A 34 21.76 -6.09 -10.92
C THR A 34 22.96 -6.64 -10.15
N LYS A 35 23.21 -6.09 -8.97
CA LYS A 35 24.28 -6.53 -8.07
C LYS A 35 23.88 -7.71 -7.18
N TYR A 36 22.60 -8.11 -7.23
CA TYR A 36 22.03 -9.11 -6.33
C TYR A 36 21.36 -10.25 -7.10
N PRO A 37 22.16 -11.19 -7.63
CA PRO A 37 21.66 -12.31 -8.44
C PRO A 37 20.65 -13.21 -7.70
N GLY A 38 20.60 -13.15 -6.36
CA GLY A 38 19.60 -13.85 -5.56
C GLY A 38 18.16 -13.47 -5.90
N LEU A 39 17.89 -12.25 -6.36
CA LEU A 39 16.56 -11.82 -6.80
C LEU A 39 16.13 -12.53 -8.10
N LEU A 40 17.07 -12.84 -8.98
CA LEU A 40 16.81 -13.62 -10.20
C LEU A 40 16.47 -15.07 -9.85
N VAL A 41 17.16 -15.65 -8.89
CA VAL A 41 16.90 -17.02 -8.40
C VAL A 41 15.53 -17.12 -7.72
N ALA A 42 15.07 -16.06 -7.08
CA ALA A 42 13.75 -15.99 -6.47
C ALA A 42 12.60 -16.01 -7.49
N GLY A 43 12.87 -15.86 -8.77
CA GLY A 43 11.85 -15.91 -9.83
C GLY A 43 10.86 -14.72 -9.81
N LEU A 44 11.31 -13.55 -9.37
CA LEU A 44 10.45 -12.36 -9.33
C LEU A 44 9.93 -11.99 -10.74
N PRO A 45 8.63 -11.70 -10.88
CA PRO A 45 8.05 -11.33 -12.17
C PRO A 45 8.54 -9.94 -12.61
N PRO A 46 8.48 -9.62 -13.93
CA PRO A 46 8.95 -8.32 -14.44
C PRO A 46 8.28 -7.11 -13.81
N ASP A 47 7.04 -7.25 -13.36
CA ASP A 47 6.22 -6.20 -12.77
C ASP A 47 6.30 -6.14 -11.23
N PHE A 48 7.24 -6.86 -10.62
CA PHE A 48 7.35 -6.96 -9.17
C PHE A 48 7.42 -5.60 -8.45
N ARG A 49 8.06 -4.61 -9.07
CA ARG A 49 8.14 -3.26 -8.49
C ARG A 49 6.78 -2.58 -8.42
N SER A 50 5.99 -2.66 -9.49
CA SER A 50 4.63 -2.11 -9.48
C SER A 50 3.74 -2.86 -8.52
N MET A 51 3.94 -4.17 -8.37
CA MET A 51 3.22 -4.99 -7.40
C MET A 51 3.53 -4.62 -5.94
N LEU A 52 4.71 -4.10 -5.64
CA LEU A 52 5.04 -3.57 -4.31
C LEU A 52 4.27 -2.27 -3.99
N SER A 53 3.84 -1.50 -4.99
CA SER A 53 3.19 -0.20 -4.79
C SER A 53 1.74 -0.32 -4.28
N ASN A 54 1.21 0.79 -3.73
CA ASN A 54 -0.20 0.90 -3.30
C ASN A 54 -1.21 0.74 -4.43
N PHE A 55 -0.77 0.87 -5.67
CA PHE A 55 -1.61 0.88 -6.86
C PHE A 55 -1.77 -0.51 -7.47
N ALA A 56 -1.02 -1.50 -6.99
CA ALA A 56 -1.17 -2.88 -7.44
C ALA A 56 -2.59 -3.37 -7.17
N PRO A 57 -3.30 -3.84 -8.20
CA PRO A 57 -4.65 -4.34 -8.03
C PRO A 57 -4.65 -5.71 -7.35
N PHE A 58 -5.63 -5.90 -6.49
CA PHE A 58 -6.01 -7.20 -5.96
C PHE A 58 -6.86 -7.94 -7.00
N GLU A 59 -6.82 -9.27 -6.96
CA GLU A 59 -7.69 -10.08 -7.81
C GLU A 59 -9.16 -9.89 -7.36
N PRO A 60 -10.14 -9.93 -8.29
CA PRO A 60 -11.55 -9.67 -7.97
C PRO A 60 -12.15 -10.63 -6.94
N ASP A 61 -11.63 -11.84 -6.84
CA ASP A 61 -12.01 -12.88 -5.88
C ASP A 61 -11.25 -12.80 -4.56
N ASN A 62 -10.19 -11.99 -4.50
CA ASN A 62 -9.37 -11.77 -3.30
C ASN A 62 -9.05 -10.29 -3.07
N LEU A 63 -10.07 -9.44 -3.01
CA LEU A 63 -9.96 -8.02 -2.76
C LEU A 63 -9.42 -7.72 -1.36
N LEU A 64 -8.76 -6.57 -1.20
CA LEU A 64 -8.40 -6.06 0.13
C LEU A 64 -9.69 -5.85 0.93
N THR A 65 -9.82 -6.56 2.04
CA THR A 65 -11.03 -6.56 2.87
C THR A 65 -10.71 -6.00 4.24
N LEU A 66 -11.50 -5.03 4.69
CA LEU A 66 -11.36 -4.36 5.98
C LEU A 66 -12.62 -4.49 6.81
N ALA A 67 -12.50 -5.02 8.02
CA ALA A 67 -13.51 -4.85 9.05
C ALA A 67 -13.46 -3.43 9.63
N VAL A 68 -14.53 -3.03 10.32
CA VAL A 68 -14.58 -1.72 11.02
C VAL A 68 -13.46 -1.62 12.06
N ASP A 69 -13.18 -2.72 12.75
CA ASP A 69 -12.14 -2.75 13.78
C ASP A 69 -10.73 -2.60 13.21
N ASP A 70 -10.48 -3.09 12.00
CA ASP A 70 -9.21 -2.84 11.29
C ASP A 70 -9.01 -1.34 11.05
N VAL A 71 -10.07 -0.65 10.61
CA VAL A 71 -10.01 0.81 10.40
C VAL A 71 -9.78 1.54 11.72
N ARG A 72 -10.50 1.17 12.80
CA ARG A 72 -10.31 1.77 14.13
C ARG A 72 -8.89 1.58 14.66
N ALA A 73 -8.30 0.42 14.44
CA ALA A 73 -6.92 0.13 14.84
C ALA A 73 -5.91 1.04 14.13
N MET A 74 -6.16 1.40 12.86
CA MET A 74 -5.28 2.29 12.08
C MET A 74 -5.41 3.76 12.48
N VAL A 75 -6.53 4.16 13.08
CA VAL A 75 -6.84 5.57 13.42
C VAL A 75 -7.33 5.70 14.86
N PRO A 76 -6.52 5.32 15.85
CA PRO A 76 -6.91 5.37 17.25
C PRO A 76 -7.34 6.78 17.66
N GLY A 77 -8.46 6.89 18.37
CA GLY A 77 -9.01 8.17 18.81
C GLY A 77 -9.77 8.96 17.74
N ALA A 78 -9.78 8.52 16.48
CA ALA A 78 -10.65 9.12 15.48
C ALA A 78 -12.09 8.58 15.63
N ASP A 79 -13.04 9.49 15.48
CA ASP A 79 -14.47 9.11 15.41
C ASP A 79 -14.79 8.51 14.03
N VAL A 80 -14.64 7.20 13.94
CA VAL A 80 -14.92 6.42 12.72
C VAL A 80 -16.33 5.82 12.76
N GLY A 81 -17.08 6.07 13.86
CA GLY A 81 -18.27 5.28 14.18
C GLY A 81 -19.51 5.58 13.37
N VAL A 82 -19.70 6.81 12.95
CA VAL A 82 -20.99 7.27 12.41
C VAL A 82 -21.16 6.98 10.92
N GLY A 83 -20.09 6.69 10.19
CA GLY A 83 -20.12 6.54 8.73
C GLY A 83 -19.89 5.12 8.21
N LEU A 84 -19.42 4.20 9.04
CA LEU A 84 -19.08 2.82 8.65
C LEU A 84 -20.20 1.81 8.85
N THR A 85 -21.40 2.25 9.18
CA THR A 85 -22.58 1.41 9.13
C THR A 85 -23.01 1.13 7.68
N VAL A 86 -22.08 0.55 6.89
CA VAL A 86 -22.52 -0.33 5.81
C VAL A 86 -23.04 -1.57 6.54
N PRO A 87 -24.33 -1.88 6.48
CA PRO A 87 -24.91 -2.90 7.32
C PRO A 87 -24.21 -4.24 7.14
N GLY A 88 -23.50 -4.69 8.19
CA GLY A 88 -23.15 -6.09 8.39
C GLY A 88 -22.07 -6.71 7.49
N ARG A 89 -21.38 -5.96 6.61
CA ARG A 89 -20.33 -6.53 5.77
C ARG A 89 -19.01 -5.74 5.86
N PRO A 90 -17.86 -6.40 5.69
CA PRO A 90 -16.59 -5.70 5.57
C PRO A 90 -16.51 -4.88 4.27
N LEU A 91 -15.70 -3.82 4.28
CA LEU A 91 -15.41 -3.01 3.11
C LEU A 91 -14.40 -3.73 2.21
N ARG A 92 -14.59 -3.66 0.89
CA ARG A 92 -13.75 -4.34 -0.10
C ARG A 92 -13.14 -3.34 -1.08
N PHE A 93 -11.85 -3.50 -1.39
CA PHE A 93 -11.11 -2.54 -2.20
C PHE A 93 -10.25 -3.20 -3.26
N ALA A 94 -10.23 -2.62 -4.46
CA ALA A 94 -9.41 -3.10 -5.57
C ALA A 94 -7.90 -2.84 -5.38
N THR A 95 -7.51 -1.82 -4.63
CA THR A 95 -6.10 -1.48 -4.33
C THR A 95 -5.99 -0.87 -2.93
N VAL A 96 -4.77 -0.81 -2.39
CA VAL A 96 -4.47 -0.05 -1.16
C VAL A 96 -4.85 1.43 -1.30
N GLU A 97 -4.68 2.03 -2.48
CA GLU A 97 -5.03 3.44 -2.73
C GLU A 97 -6.53 3.71 -2.56
N HIS A 98 -7.40 2.78 -2.94
CA HIS A 98 -8.84 2.89 -2.70
C HIS A 98 -9.17 2.94 -1.21
N ALA A 99 -8.65 1.96 -0.45
CA ALA A 99 -8.86 1.90 0.99
C ALA A 99 -8.32 3.15 1.69
N PHE A 100 -7.14 3.63 1.28
CA PHE A 100 -6.52 4.83 1.79
C PHE A 100 -7.40 6.07 1.60
N HIS A 101 -8.00 6.23 0.42
CA HIS A 101 -8.90 7.35 0.15
C HIS A 101 -10.26 7.19 0.83
N CYS A 102 -10.79 5.98 0.93
CA CYS A 102 -12.00 5.71 1.69
C CYS A 102 -11.82 6.15 3.16
N ILE A 103 -10.77 5.66 3.83
CA ILE A 103 -10.48 6.00 5.23
C ILE A 103 -10.25 7.52 5.38
N LYS A 104 -9.54 8.16 4.44
CA LYS A 104 -9.36 9.62 4.43
C LYS A 104 -10.70 10.36 4.44
N MET A 105 -11.65 9.95 3.62
CA MET A 105 -12.97 10.60 3.57
C MET A 105 -13.80 10.36 4.83
N LEU A 106 -13.65 9.18 5.44
CA LEU A 106 -14.31 8.87 6.71
C LEU A 106 -13.75 9.70 7.87
N VAL A 107 -12.43 9.71 8.02
CA VAL A 107 -11.74 10.27 9.19
C VAL A 107 -11.65 11.80 9.11
N ALA A 108 -11.18 12.32 7.98
CA ALA A 108 -10.91 13.75 7.84
C ALA A 108 -12.13 14.55 7.36
N ALA A 109 -12.80 14.06 6.32
CA ALA A 109 -13.95 14.76 5.76
C ALA A 109 -15.26 14.44 6.48
N LYS A 110 -15.29 13.37 7.29
CA LYS A 110 -16.52 12.84 7.92
C LYS A 110 -17.66 12.66 6.91
N ASN A 111 -17.30 12.21 5.72
CA ASN A 111 -18.22 12.05 4.60
C ASN A 111 -18.30 10.59 4.14
N PRO A 112 -19.20 9.79 4.71
CA PRO A 112 -19.32 8.36 4.38
C PRO A 112 -19.81 8.12 2.95
N VAL A 113 -20.59 9.04 2.37
CA VAL A 113 -21.09 8.89 1.01
C VAL A 113 -19.93 8.92 0.02
N VAL A 114 -19.05 9.92 0.11
CA VAL A 114 -17.87 10.02 -0.75
C VAL A 114 -16.85 8.93 -0.43
N ALA A 115 -16.75 8.50 0.83
CA ALA A 115 -15.88 7.39 1.21
C ALA A 115 -16.27 6.10 0.48
N LEU A 116 -17.56 5.76 0.44
CA LEU A 116 -18.08 4.58 -0.25
C LEU A 116 -17.89 4.63 -1.77
N TYR A 117 -17.63 5.77 -2.38
CA TYR A 117 -17.27 5.84 -3.80
C TYR A 117 -15.96 5.10 -4.12
N PHE A 118 -15.08 4.92 -3.15
CA PHE A 118 -13.83 4.17 -3.29
C PHE A 118 -13.99 2.68 -2.96
N GLU A 119 -15.11 2.25 -2.42
CA GLU A 119 -15.38 0.86 -2.07
C GLU A 119 -15.89 0.10 -3.30
N TRP A 120 -15.48 -1.18 -3.44
CA TRP A 120 -15.77 -2.01 -4.61
C TRP A 120 -17.27 -2.16 -4.90
N ASP A 121 -18.07 -2.33 -3.85
CA ASP A 121 -19.52 -2.49 -3.93
C ASP A 121 -20.29 -1.18 -3.69
N GLY A 122 -19.59 -0.06 -3.58
CA GLY A 122 -20.16 1.27 -3.30
C GLY A 122 -20.95 1.90 -4.46
N GLY A 123 -21.01 1.21 -5.61
CA GLY A 123 -21.80 1.62 -6.76
C GLY A 123 -21.21 2.75 -7.61
N HIS A 124 -20.10 3.35 -7.19
CA HIS A 124 -19.43 4.42 -7.95
C HIS A 124 -18.32 3.83 -8.86
N PRO A 125 -18.14 4.32 -10.11
CA PRO A 125 -17.14 3.79 -11.04
C PRO A 125 -15.71 3.79 -10.50
N VAL A 126 -15.35 4.74 -9.65
CA VAL A 126 -14.03 4.82 -9.02
C VAL A 126 -13.73 3.57 -8.20
N GLY A 127 -14.68 3.02 -7.46
CA GLY A 127 -14.46 1.84 -6.62
C GLY A 127 -14.02 0.59 -7.39
N ARG A 128 -14.37 0.50 -8.67
CA ARG A 128 -13.98 -0.61 -9.57
C ARG A 128 -12.86 -0.24 -10.54
N CYS A 129 -12.32 0.97 -10.44
CA CYS A 129 -11.23 1.42 -11.30
C CYS A 129 -9.92 0.72 -10.88
N VAL A 130 -9.30 -0.03 -11.77
CA VAL A 130 -8.01 -0.69 -11.50
C VAL A 130 -6.81 0.24 -11.75
N ASP A 131 -7.00 1.41 -12.36
CA ASP A 131 -5.96 2.43 -12.51
C ASP A 131 -5.79 3.24 -11.22
N GLY A 132 -4.82 2.86 -10.40
CA GLY A 132 -4.52 3.55 -9.14
C GLY A 132 -4.17 5.04 -9.30
N VAL A 133 -3.71 5.48 -10.48
CA VAL A 133 -3.47 6.91 -10.76
C VAL A 133 -4.78 7.67 -10.86
N MET A 134 -5.78 7.08 -11.51
CA MET A 134 -7.12 7.67 -11.58
C MET A 134 -7.76 7.72 -10.19
N VAL A 135 -7.60 6.67 -9.39
CA VAL A 135 -8.07 6.62 -8.00
C VAL A 135 -7.39 7.71 -7.16
N LYS A 136 -6.06 7.84 -7.26
CA LYS A 136 -5.32 8.92 -6.60
C LYS A 136 -5.80 10.30 -7.01
N LYS A 137 -6.09 10.50 -8.28
CA LYS A 137 -6.64 11.77 -8.79
C LYS A 137 -8.03 12.04 -8.20
N ALA A 138 -8.90 11.03 -8.18
CA ALA A 138 -10.25 11.13 -7.61
C ALA A 138 -10.23 11.47 -6.12
N GLY A 139 -9.30 10.89 -5.35
CA GLY A 139 -9.13 11.16 -3.92
C GLY A 139 -8.23 12.34 -3.60
N GLY A 140 -7.53 12.92 -4.57
CA GLY A 140 -6.56 14.00 -4.40
C GLY A 140 -7.16 15.41 -4.31
N LYS A 141 -6.26 16.41 -4.33
CA LYS A 141 -6.65 17.82 -4.40
C LYS A 141 -7.36 18.10 -5.73
N GLY A 142 -8.59 18.57 -5.67
CA GLY A 142 -9.43 18.82 -6.85
C GLY A 142 -10.11 17.56 -7.41
N GLY A 143 -10.12 16.45 -6.65
CA GLY A 143 -10.88 15.24 -6.96
C GLY A 143 -12.35 15.32 -6.51
N LEU A 144 -12.91 14.17 -6.10
CA LEU A 144 -14.33 14.05 -5.71
C LEU A 144 -14.72 14.95 -4.54
N LEU A 145 -13.80 15.13 -3.58
CA LEU A 145 -13.97 16.01 -2.43
C LEU A 145 -12.62 16.60 -2.03
N ALA A 146 -12.50 17.92 -2.11
CA ALA A 146 -11.33 18.63 -1.60
C ALA A 146 -11.44 18.80 -0.09
N LEU A 147 -10.41 18.39 0.65
CA LEU A 147 -10.33 18.63 2.09
C LEU A 147 -10.07 20.11 2.38
N THR A 148 -10.72 20.65 3.40
CA THR A 148 -10.38 21.97 3.97
C THR A 148 -8.98 21.90 4.62
N PRO A 149 -8.34 23.04 4.94
CA PRO A 149 -7.07 23.05 5.67
C PRO A 149 -7.14 22.27 7.00
N GLU A 150 -8.22 22.43 7.76
CA GLU A 150 -8.44 21.77 9.05
C GLU A 150 -8.57 20.26 8.88
N GLN A 151 -9.38 19.82 7.91
CA GLN A 151 -9.53 18.41 7.56
C GLN A 151 -8.21 17.80 7.09
N ARG A 152 -7.38 18.56 6.40
CA ARG A 152 -6.05 18.12 5.98
C ARG A 152 -5.14 17.91 7.17
N THR A 153 -5.17 18.82 8.14
CA THR A 153 -4.42 18.66 9.40
C THR A 153 -4.80 17.38 10.11
N VAL A 154 -6.11 17.09 10.22
CA VAL A 154 -6.59 15.81 10.80
C VAL A 154 -6.06 14.62 10.00
N TRP A 155 -6.11 14.68 8.66
CA TRP A 155 -5.59 13.60 7.83
C TRP A 155 -4.09 13.37 8.01
N ASP A 156 -3.32 14.44 8.10
CA ASP A 156 -1.86 14.38 8.24
C ASP A 156 -1.41 13.68 9.55
N LEU A 157 -2.24 13.70 10.60
CA LEU A 157 -2.01 12.95 11.84
C LEU A 157 -2.13 11.42 11.64
N HIS A 158 -2.98 10.97 10.74
CA HIS A 158 -3.33 9.55 10.61
C HIS A 158 -2.76 8.86 9.36
N ARG A 159 -2.43 9.61 8.32
CA ARG A 159 -2.11 9.04 6.99
C ARG A 159 -1.01 7.99 6.99
N HIS A 160 0.02 8.14 7.83
CA HIS A 160 1.12 7.19 7.90
C HIS A 160 0.68 5.88 8.55
N ALA A 161 -0.01 5.94 9.67
CA ALA A 161 -0.52 4.75 10.36
C ALA A 161 -1.53 4.00 9.46
N VAL A 162 -2.38 4.72 8.74
CA VAL A 162 -3.31 4.13 7.76
C VAL A 162 -2.53 3.43 6.63
N LEU A 163 -1.51 4.07 6.07
CA LEU A 163 -0.71 3.46 5.02
C LEU A 163 0.01 2.21 5.51
N GLN A 164 0.60 2.26 6.69
CA GLN A 164 1.28 1.12 7.32
C GLN A 164 0.31 -0.03 7.56
N GLY A 165 -0.85 0.22 8.16
CA GLY A 165 -1.86 -0.80 8.40
C GLY A 165 -2.36 -1.45 7.11
N LEU A 166 -2.70 -0.65 6.10
CA LEU A 166 -3.16 -1.16 4.81
C LEU A 166 -2.11 -1.99 4.07
N THR A 167 -0.86 -1.56 4.08
CA THR A 167 0.22 -2.33 3.44
C THR A 167 0.56 -3.58 4.24
N SER A 168 0.41 -3.56 5.58
CA SER A 168 0.55 -4.76 6.40
C SER A 168 -0.48 -5.83 6.04
N ILE A 169 -1.73 -5.43 5.83
CA ILE A 169 -2.78 -6.35 5.37
C ILE A 169 -2.46 -6.86 3.95
N LYS A 170 -2.05 -5.98 3.03
CA LYS A 170 -1.67 -6.37 1.66
C LYS A 170 -0.63 -7.48 1.63
N PHE A 171 0.36 -7.42 2.52
CA PHE A 171 1.47 -8.36 2.56
C PHE A 171 1.29 -9.46 3.61
N SER A 172 0.07 -9.64 4.14
CA SER A 172 -0.27 -10.70 5.09
C SER A 172 -0.59 -12.03 4.40
N GLU A 173 -0.89 -13.04 5.19
CA GLU A 173 -1.33 -14.36 4.72
C GLU A 173 -2.65 -14.33 3.96
N ALA A 174 -3.47 -13.30 4.15
CA ALA A 174 -4.70 -13.11 3.40
C ALA A 174 -4.44 -12.88 1.89
N HIS A 175 -3.24 -12.41 1.53
CA HIS A 175 -2.85 -12.11 0.16
C HIS A 175 -1.51 -12.77 -0.19
N PRO A 176 -1.46 -14.11 -0.34
CA PRO A 176 -0.22 -14.87 -0.49
C PRO A 176 0.64 -14.41 -1.68
N LYS A 177 0.03 -14.02 -2.81
CA LYS A 177 0.73 -13.47 -3.97
C LYS A 177 1.64 -12.28 -3.62
N PHE A 178 1.13 -11.34 -2.82
CA PHE A 178 1.90 -10.17 -2.39
C PHE A 178 2.87 -10.50 -1.27
N ARG A 179 2.47 -11.35 -0.33
CA ARG A 179 3.33 -11.83 0.76
C ARG A 179 4.58 -12.54 0.21
N ASP A 180 4.39 -13.47 -0.72
CA ASP A 180 5.47 -14.25 -1.31
C ASP A 180 6.39 -13.37 -2.16
N LEU A 181 5.82 -12.39 -2.87
CA LEU A 181 6.59 -11.35 -3.55
C LEU A 181 7.47 -10.56 -2.57
N LEU A 182 6.91 -10.13 -1.43
CA LEU A 182 7.66 -9.41 -0.40
C LEU A 182 8.79 -10.29 0.18
N ALA A 183 8.51 -11.57 0.46
CA ALA A 183 9.50 -12.52 0.92
C ALA A 183 10.65 -12.68 -0.08
N ALA A 184 10.35 -12.76 -1.36
CA ALA A 184 11.33 -12.91 -2.44
C ALA A 184 12.25 -11.68 -2.62
N THR A 185 11.91 -10.52 -2.05
CA THR A 185 12.82 -9.35 -2.04
C THR A 185 14.05 -9.54 -1.15
N GLY A 186 14.15 -10.64 -0.42
CA GLY A 186 15.31 -11.01 0.41
C GLY A 186 15.59 -10.00 1.51
N SER A 187 16.83 -9.56 1.63
CA SER A 187 17.26 -8.56 2.62
C SER A 187 17.31 -7.12 2.07
N MET A 188 16.87 -6.91 0.84
CA MET A 188 16.94 -5.59 0.19
C MET A 188 16.13 -4.54 0.92
N ARG A 189 16.64 -3.32 0.98
CA ARG A 189 15.89 -2.16 1.49
C ARG A 189 14.76 -1.84 0.50
N LEU A 190 13.57 -1.58 1.02
CA LEU A 190 12.40 -1.24 0.22
C LEU A 190 12.20 0.27 0.24
N VAL A 191 12.38 0.91 -0.91
CA VAL A 191 12.32 2.38 -1.05
C VAL A 191 11.20 2.75 -2.01
N HIS A 192 10.14 3.36 -1.46
CA HIS A 192 9.06 3.91 -2.25
C HIS A 192 9.45 5.29 -2.80
N ALA A 193 9.60 5.39 -4.11
CA ALA A 193 9.92 6.64 -4.77
C ALA A 193 8.65 7.45 -5.07
N VAL A 194 8.57 8.64 -4.51
CA VAL A 194 7.59 9.65 -4.87
C VAL A 194 8.34 10.79 -5.56
N ARG A 195 7.72 11.49 -6.49
CA ARG A 195 8.29 12.43 -7.47
C ARG A 195 9.54 13.24 -7.02
N PHE A 196 9.67 13.58 -5.74
CA PHE A 196 10.80 14.35 -5.20
C PHE A 196 11.32 13.81 -3.85
N VAL A 197 10.73 12.75 -3.33
CA VAL A 197 11.08 12.18 -2.01
C VAL A 197 11.06 10.67 -2.14
N SER A 198 12.09 10.04 -1.61
CA SER A 198 12.11 8.58 -1.45
C SER A 198 11.91 8.25 0.02
N GLU A 199 10.98 7.36 0.31
CA GLU A 199 10.65 6.92 1.67
C GLU A 199 10.96 5.43 1.79
N GLU A 200 11.74 5.06 2.80
CA GLU A 200 12.00 3.67 3.11
C GLU A 200 10.81 3.06 3.86
N TRP A 201 10.29 1.95 3.37
CA TRP A 201 9.17 1.24 4.00
C TRP A 201 9.69 0.18 4.98
N SER A 202 10.42 0.63 6.00
CA SER A 202 11.03 -0.25 7.01
C SER A 202 10.01 -1.05 7.82
N TRP A 203 8.78 -0.55 7.97
CA TRP A 203 7.70 -1.28 8.65
C TRP A 203 7.30 -2.59 7.95
N LEU A 204 7.69 -2.81 6.69
CA LEU A 204 7.47 -4.07 6.00
C LEU A 204 8.51 -5.14 6.36
N TYR A 205 9.62 -4.80 6.98
CA TYR A 205 10.70 -5.76 7.28
C TYR A 205 10.27 -6.86 8.26
N PRO A 206 9.56 -6.58 9.36
CA PRO A 206 9.02 -7.64 10.22
C PRO A 206 8.06 -8.57 9.48
N ILE A 207 7.18 -8.02 8.63
CA ILE A 207 6.23 -8.81 7.84
C ILE A 207 6.98 -9.73 6.87
N ARG A 208 8.01 -9.19 6.20
CA ARG A 208 8.87 -9.95 5.30
C ARG A 208 9.60 -11.08 6.03
N ALA A 209 10.16 -10.81 7.19
CA ALA A 209 10.84 -11.82 7.99
C ALA A 209 9.90 -12.96 8.36
N THR A 210 8.66 -12.66 8.78
CA THR A 210 7.63 -13.67 9.03
C THR A 210 7.33 -14.48 7.77
N ALA A 211 7.16 -13.82 6.63
CA ALA A 211 6.88 -14.48 5.35
C ALA A 211 8.04 -15.39 4.88
N GLN A 212 9.27 -15.09 5.28
CA GLN A 212 10.46 -15.92 5.04
C GLN A 212 10.64 -17.05 6.05
N GLY A 213 9.73 -17.21 7.02
CA GLY A 213 9.84 -18.20 8.09
C GLY A 213 10.86 -17.85 9.18
N CYS A 214 11.36 -16.60 9.20
CA CYS A 214 12.24 -16.14 10.26
C CYS A 214 11.42 -15.73 11.49
N PRO A 215 11.77 -16.19 12.70
CA PRO A 215 11.08 -15.74 13.91
C PRO A 215 11.29 -14.20 14.07
N VAL A 216 10.20 -13.49 14.28
CA VAL A 216 10.28 -12.06 14.62
C VAL A 216 10.83 -11.96 16.02
N VAL A 217 12.10 -11.62 16.15
CA VAL A 217 12.65 -11.20 17.43
C VAL A 217 12.02 -9.84 17.72
N ALA A 218 11.13 -9.80 18.72
CA ALA A 218 10.58 -8.55 19.21
C ALA A 218 11.77 -7.65 19.56
N MET A 219 11.95 -6.57 18.81
CA MET A 219 12.90 -5.54 19.19
C MET A 219 12.30 -4.91 20.45
N ALA A 220 12.87 -5.21 21.62
CA ALA A 220 12.56 -4.52 22.85
C ALA A 220 12.85 -3.02 22.63
N GLU A 221 11.87 -2.19 22.99
CA GLU A 221 11.94 -0.74 22.97
C GLU A 221 13.03 -0.22 23.90
#